data_28864c8834fcc0e9a6a29f06cc8c4d78
#
_entry.id   28864c8834fcc0e9a6a29f06cc8c4d78
#
_cell.length_a   1.000
_cell.length_b   1.000
_cell.length_c   1.000
_cell.angle_alpha   90.00
_cell.angle_beta   90.00
_cell.angle_gamma   90.00
#
_symmetry.space_group_name_H-M   'P 1'
#
loop_
_entity.id
_entity.type
_entity.pdbx_description
1 polymer ?
#
loop_
_entity_poly.entity_id
_entity_poly.type
_entity_poly.pdbx_seq_one_letter_code
_entity_poly.pdbx_strand_id
1 'polypeptide(L)'
;MSKKLIYITHTKIITLARNARRGWYNNGNAQKAKKGGIVSKFDDQYIDLCRRILESGEKVTNYKKEDHRSKKAANAIPDHAAQGTSEARTIRLPHQVLQFNLEEEFPILTSKRVAFKSAVIEILWIYQQASNDVRWLQERGVKIWNEWEITEKGVYQGRNINKIFAKEHPSEPKENFAHTIGTAYGWIVKKYDLVGNLIETLKSNPGNRRMIMSLWQNEWLSTAALPSCVWNSQWNLIDGRLNLLVTSRSTDVPLGLPFNIVQYATLCYLIAQSIGAKPGQFTFITNDAHIYENQVDGIREQIEKYDKAMKDGTLPPAPKLWLNPKIKDFYKFDSSKELKDIKLENYENLGTIKMPVTE
;
A
#
# COMPACT_ATOMS: atom_id res chain seq x y z
N MET A 1 -0.28 54.67 31.26
CA MET A 1 -0.39 53.74 30.12
C MET A 1 -1.06 52.46 30.59
N SER A 2 -2.34 52.32 30.32
CA SER A 2 -3.19 51.21 30.77
C SER A 2 -3.10 50.02 29.83
N LYS A 3 -2.66 48.85 30.33
CA LYS A 3 -2.70 47.59 29.61
C LYS A 3 -4.12 47.04 29.67
N LYS A 4 -4.89 47.11 28.56
CA LYS A 4 -6.15 46.36 28.41
C LYS A 4 -5.83 44.89 28.18
N LEU A 5 -6.09 44.03 29.16
CA LEU A 5 -6.14 42.57 29.00
C LEU A 5 -7.45 42.24 28.23
N ILE A 6 -7.32 41.61 27.07
CA ILE A 6 -8.48 41.11 26.32
C ILE A 6 -8.81 39.72 26.88
N TYR A 7 -9.89 39.62 27.66
CA TYR A 7 -10.46 38.32 28.05
C TYR A 7 -11.24 37.71 26.86
N ILE A 8 -10.64 36.71 26.23
CA ILE A 8 -11.37 35.87 25.28
C ILE A 8 -12.09 34.78 26.09
N THR A 9 -13.41 34.86 26.16
CA THR A 9 -14.22 33.90 26.92
C THR A 9 -14.13 32.49 26.37
N HIS A 10 -14.09 31.49 27.25
CA HIS A 10 -13.98 30.06 26.97
C HIS A 10 -14.98 29.59 25.87
N THR A 11 -16.12 30.17 25.79
CA THR A 11 -17.19 29.88 24.79
C THR A 11 -16.75 30.18 23.35
N LYS A 12 -15.97 31.25 23.10
CA LYS A 12 -15.48 31.57 21.74
C LYS A 12 -14.38 30.64 21.29
N ILE A 13 -13.53 30.15 22.20
CA ILE A 13 -12.48 29.16 21.88
C ILE A 13 -13.10 27.81 21.50
N ILE A 14 -14.16 27.36 22.21
CA ILE A 14 -14.86 26.12 21.89
C ILE A 14 -15.59 26.22 20.53
N THR A 15 -16.14 27.35 20.18
CA THR A 15 -16.81 27.57 18.89
C THR A 15 -15.81 27.63 17.74
N LEU A 16 -14.67 28.28 17.92
CA LEU A 16 -13.57 28.29 16.94
C LEU A 16 -12.95 26.88 16.75
N ALA A 17 -12.77 26.12 17.82
CA ALA A 17 -12.27 24.74 17.76
C ALA A 17 -13.28 23.79 17.10
N ARG A 18 -14.60 23.99 17.31
CA ARG A 18 -15.65 23.22 16.60
C ARG A 18 -15.72 23.56 15.11
N ASN A 19 -15.52 24.82 14.74
CA ASN A 19 -15.50 25.24 13.33
C ASN A 19 -14.21 24.84 12.61
N ALA A 20 -13.07 24.86 13.30
CA ALA A 20 -11.81 24.32 12.76
C ALA A 20 -11.92 22.80 12.51
N ARG A 21 -12.50 22.02 13.44
CA ARG A 21 -12.74 20.58 13.21
C ARG A 21 -13.68 20.29 12.05
N ARG A 22 -14.66 21.17 11.74
CA ARG A 22 -15.52 21.04 10.56
C ARG A 22 -14.82 21.39 9.25
N GLY A 23 -13.84 22.29 9.26
CA GLY A 23 -13.12 22.72 8.06
C GLY A 23 -12.10 21.68 7.52
N TRP A 24 -11.61 20.77 8.35
CA TRP A 24 -10.66 19.72 7.94
C TRP A 24 -11.35 18.46 7.38
N TYR A 25 -12.66 18.30 7.62
CA TYR A 25 -13.43 17.11 7.18
C TYR A 25 -14.40 17.40 6.02
N ASN A 26 -14.45 18.62 5.48
CA ASN A 26 -15.41 19.02 4.45
C ASN A 26 -14.76 19.55 3.16
N ASN A 27 -13.73 18.90 2.64
CA ASN A 27 -13.30 19.07 1.25
C ASN A 27 -13.65 17.82 0.44
N GLY A 28 -14.90 17.48 0.38
CA GLY A 28 -15.46 16.50 -0.54
C GLY A 28 -16.89 16.92 -0.82
N ASN A 29 -17.14 17.48 -2.01
CA ASN A 29 -18.47 17.61 -2.58
C ASN A 29 -19.06 16.21 -2.74
N ALA A 30 -19.67 15.66 -1.68
CA ALA A 30 -20.52 14.49 -1.79
C ALA A 30 -21.76 14.87 -2.60
N GLN A 31 -21.67 14.85 -3.93
CA GLN A 31 -22.83 14.85 -4.78
C GLN A 31 -23.57 13.54 -4.55
N LYS A 32 -24.74 13.63 -3.90
CA LYS A 32 -25.63 12.50 -3.70
C LYS A 32 -26.02 11.94 -5.08
N ALA A 33 -25.58 10.72 -5.35
CA ALA A 33 -26.11 9.94 -6.46
C ALA A 33 -27.64 9.82 -6.32
N LYS A 34 -28.38 10.07 -7.38
CA LYS A 34 -29.86 10.09 -7.40
C LYS A 34 -30.54 8.73 -7.18
N LYS A 35 -29.83 7.67 -6.95
CA LYS A 35 -30.33 6.33 -6.55
C LYS A 35 -29.39 5.72 -5.51
N GLY A 36 -29.72 5.85 -4.25
CA GLY A 36 -29.52 4.96 -3.11
C GLY A 36 -28.16 4.27 -2.84
N GLY A 37 -27.11 4.49 -3.60
CA GLY A 37 -25.80 3.90 -3.37
C GLY A 37 -24.79 4.96 -2.91
N ILE A 38 -23.97 4.61 -1.90
CA ILE A 38 -22.84 5.43 -1.48
C ILE A 38 -21.75 5.24 -2.54
N VAL A 39 -21.34 6.33 -3.20
CA VAL A 39 -20.18 6.35 -4.10
C VAL A 39 -18.96 5.92 -3.31
N SER A 40 -18.10 5.07 -3.90
CA SER A 40 -16.84 4.65 -3.26
C SER A 40 -15.95 5.87 -3.00
N LYS A 41 -15.63 6.10 -1.75
CA LYS A 41 -14.70 7.17 -1.35
C LYS A 41 -13.30 6.95 -1.91
N PHE A 42 -12.96 5.69 -2.22
CA PHE A 42 -11.69 5.40 -2.85
C PHE A 42 -11.66 5.88 -4.30
N ASP A 43 -12.71 5.65 -5.08
CA ASP A 43 -12.78 6.15 -6.45
C ASP A 43 -12.67 7.68 -6.49
N ASP A 44 -13.38 8.39 -5.60
CA ASP A 44 -13.31 9.86 -5.51
C ASP A 44 -11.89 10.35 -5.24
N GLN A 45 -11.22 9.82 -4.20
CA GLN A 45 -9.85 10.21 -3.84
C GLN A 45 -8.83 9.85 -4.93
N TYR A 46 -9.00 8.68 -5.55
CA TYR A 46 -8.11 8.19 -6.58
C TYR A 46 -8.19 9.02 -7.86
N ILE A 47 -9.41 9.30 -8.34
CA ILE A 47 -9.64 10.10 -9.55
C ILE A 47 -9.18 11.55 -9.34
N ASP A 48 -9.44 12.14 -8.16
CA ASP A 48 -8.90 13.46 -7.80
C ASP A 48 -7.35 13.47 -7.85
N LEU A 49 -6.72 12.45 -7.26
CA LEU A 49 -5.27 12.32 -7.30
C LEU A 49 -4.73 12.19 -8.75
N CYS A 50 -5.38 11.37 -9.58
CA CYS A 50 -4.98 11.21 -10.98
C CYS A 50 -5.07 12.54 -11.74
N ARG A 51 -6.16 13.30 -11.56
CA ARG A 51 -6.31 14.63 -12.17
C ARG A 51 -5.22 15.59 -11.72
N ARG A 52 -4.98 15.70 -10.44
CA ARG A 52 -3.95 16.58 -9.88
C ARG A 52 -2.54 16.21 -10.42
N ILE A 53 -2.21 14.93 -10.56
CA ILE A 53 -0.95 14.51 -11.16
C ILE A 53 -0.87 14.95 -12.62
N LEU A 54 -1.93 14.75 -13.42
CA LEU A 54 -1.94 15.12 -14.84
C LEU A 54 -1.92 16.64 -15.06
N GLU A 55 -2.53 17.43 -14.18
CA GLU A 55 -2.69 18.88 -14.32
C GLU A 55 -1.51 19.67 -13.76
N SER A 56 -0.96 19.23 -12.62
CA SER A 56 0.03 19.99 -11.86
C SER A 56 1.27 19.21 -11.45
N GLY A 57 1.38 17.94 -11.85
CA GLY A 57 2.56 17.11 -11.56
C GLY A 57 3.78 17.54 -12.39
N GLU A 58 4.96 17.38 -11.81
CA GLU A 58 6.21 17.63 -12.48
C GLU A 58 6.63 16.45 -13.36
N LYS A 59 7.05 16.73 -14.60
CA LYS A 59 7.62 15.73 -15.50
C LYS A 59 9.06 15.44 -15.11
N VAL A 60 9.34 14.20 -14.76
CA VAL A 60 10.66 13.75 -14.35
C VAL A 60 11.12 12.63 -15.27
N THR A 61 12.32 12.78 -15.82
CA THR A 61 12.99 11.72 -16.57
C THR A 61 14.02 11.07 -15.64
N ASN A 62 13.85 9.78 -15.38
CA ASN A 62 14.86 9.01 -14.66
C ASN A 62 16.01 8.73 -15.62
N TYR A 63 17.10 9.49 -15.52
CA TYR A 63 18.29 9.23 -16.30
C TYR A 63 19.02 8.01 -15.74
N LYS A 64 19.30 7.07 -16.63
CA LYS A 64 20.41 6.14 -16.43
C LYS A 64 21.72 6.91 -16.58
N LYS A 65 22.19 7.57 -15.53
CA LYS A 65 23.60 7.92 -15.48
C LYS A 65 24.35 6.74 -14.90
N GLU A 66 25.29 6.18 -15.67
CA GLU A 66 26.48 5.56 -15.11
C GLU A 66 27.21 6.64 -14.29
N ASP A 67 26.72 6.90 -13.08
CA ASP A 67 27.41 7.84 -12.20
C ASP A 67 28.56 7.08 -11.53
N HIS A 68 29.75 7.24 -12.12
CA HIS A 68 31.00 6.76 -11.55
C HIS A 68 31.27 7.29 -10.13
N ARG A 69 30.49 8.25 -9.63
CA ARG A 69 30.55 8.77 -8.25
C ARG A 69 29.85 7.85 -7.24
N SER A 70 28.89 7.05 -7.66
CA SER A 70 28.15 6.13 -6.76
C SER A 70 29.00 4.98 -6.24
N LYS A 71 30.13 4.66 -6.89
CA LYS A 71 31.07 3.64 -6.42
C LYS A 71 31.76 3.98 -5.09
N LYS A 72 31.72 5.23 -4.64
CA LYS A 72 32.31 5.67 -3.36
C LYS A 72 31.32 5.77 -2.20
N ALA A 73 30.04 5.82 -2.45
CA ALA A 73 29.03 5.76 -1.39
C ALA A 73 28.74 4.27 -1.09
N ALA A 74 29.55 3.67 -0.24
CA ALA A 74 29.43 2.25 0.15
C ALA A 74 28.07 1.86 0.76
N ASN A 75 27.16 2.83 0.93
CA ASN A 75 25.80 2.68 1.42
C ASN A 75 24.75 3.18 0.41
N ALA A 76 25.11 3.44 -0.85
CA ALA A 76 24.13 3.79 -1.87
C ALA A 76 23.24 2.57 -2.09
N ILE A 77 21.94 2.72 -1.80
CA ILE A 77 20.92 1.76 -2.18
C ILE A 77 21.05 1.55 -3.68
N PRO A 78 21.26 0.30 -4.15
CA PRO A 78 21.37 0.05 -5.57
C PRO A 78 20.11 0.59 -6.26
N ASP A 79 20.25 1.47 -7.23
CA ASP A 79 19.13 1.93 -8.05
C ASP A 79 18.75 0.80 -9.02
N HIS A 80 17.86 -0.08 -8.58
CA HIS A 80 17.41 -1.23 -9.35
C HIS A 80 16.48 -0.83 -10.50
N ALA A 81 15.95 0.40 -10.49
CA ALA A 81 15.12 0.93 -11.56
C ALA A 81 15.93 1.35 -12.79
N ALA A 82 17.27 1.39 -12.69
CA ALA A 82 18.13 1.94 -13.74
C ALA A 82 18.51 0.97 -14.86
N GLN A 83 17.99 -0.26 -14.91
CA GLN A 83 18.43 -1.27 -15.88
C GLN A 83 17.47 -1.54 -17.06
N GLY A 84 16.29 -0.93 -17.11
CA GLY A 84 15.47 -0.94 -18.30
C GLY A 84 16.14 -0.13 -19.45
N THR A 85 16.00 -0.56 -20.70
CA THR A 85 16.61 0.07 -21.86
C THR A 85 15.92 1.36 -22.32
N SER A 86 14.84 1.79 -21.66
CA SER A 86 14.07 2.98 -21.97
C SER A 86 14.12 4.01 -20.85
N GLU A 87 14.17 5.30 -21.22
CA GLU A 87 13.97 6.40 -20.29
C GLU A 87 12.58 6.30 -19.67
N ALA A 88 12.50 5.94 -18.38
CA ALA A 88 11.23 5.95 -17.68
C ALA A 88 10.85 7.41 -17.34
N ARG A 89 9.86 7.94 -18.07
CA ARG A 89 9.32 9.27 -17.84
C ARG A 89 8.09 9.16 -16.96
N THR A 90 8.04 9.99 -15.94
CA THR A 90 6.93 10.03 -14.97
C THR A 90 6.43 11.45 -14.77
N ILE A 91 5.15 11.56 -14.41
CA ILE A 91 4.55 12.80 -13.90
C ILE A 91 4.33 12.56 -12.42
N ARG A 92 4.83 13.42 -11.53
CA ARG A 92 4.93 13.20 -10.09
C ARG A 92 4.29 14.30 -9.26
N LEU A 93 3.67 13.91 -8.14
CA LEU A 93 3.29 14.78 -7.05
C LEU A 93 3.85 14.25 -5.73
N PRO A 94 4.48 15.11 -4.90
CA PRO A 94 4.95 14.70 -3.58
C PRO A 94 3.82 14.61 -2.56
N HIS A 95 4.05 13.82 -1.49
CA HIS A 95 3.31 13.84 -0.22
C HIS A 95 1.78 13.75 -0.35
N GLN A 96 1.28 12.67 -0.93
CA GLN A 96 -0.14 12.44 -1.05
C GLN A 96 -0.68 11.58 0.10
N VAL A 97 -1.90 11.87 0.52
CA VAL A 97 -2.58 11.19 1.63
C VAL A 97 -3.96 10.75 1.18
N LEU A 98 -4.29 9.46 1.41
CA LEU A 98 -5.62 8.91 1.23
C LEU A 98 -6.11 8.36 2.57
N GLN A 99 -7.41 8.53 2.87
CA GLN A 99 -7.98 8.13 4.15
C GLN A 99 -9.31 7.39 3.94
N PHE A 100 -9.47 6.29 4.68
CA PHE A 100 -10.63 5.41 4.59
C PHE A 100 -11.16 5.06 5.97
N ASN A 101 -12.48 4.99 6.10
CA ASN A 101 -13.12 4.37 7.24
C ASN A 101 -13.53 2.93 6.88
N LEU A 102 -12.80 1.95 7.39
CA LEU A 102 -13.01 0.55 7.06
C LEU A 102 -14.31 -0.03 7.66
N GLU A 103 -14.97 0.66 8.61
CA GLU A 103 -16.32 0.27 9.06
C GLU A 103 -17.39 0.61 8.02
N GLU A 104 -17.17 1.62 7.17
CA GLU A 104 -18.14 2.10 6.18
C GLU A 104 -18.03 1.36 4.85
N GLU A 105 -16.80 1.17 4.35
CA GLU A 105 -16.56 0.53 3.06
C GLU A 105 -15.23 -0.24 3.03
N PHE A 106 -15.16 -1.24 2.16
CA PHE A 106 -13.89 -1.84 1.77
C PHE A 106 -13.32 -1.07 0.57
N PRO A 107 -12.13 -0.44 0.72
CA PRO A 107 -11.60 0.46 -0.32
C PRO A 107 -10.99 -0.35 -1.49
N ILE A 108 -11.78 -0.53 -2.52
CA ILE A 108 -11.37 -1.07 -3.82
C ILE A 108 -12.01 -0.24 -4.94
N LEU A 109 -11.26 0.06 -6.01
CA LEU A 109 -11.80 0.84 -7.11
C LEU A 109 -12.97 0.11 -7.81
N THR A 110 -14.03 0.85 -8.10
CA THR A 110 -15.13 0.42 -8.95
C THR A 110 -15.07 1.08 -10.34
N SER A 111 -14.32 2.17 -10.49
CA SER A 111 -14.05 2.82 -11.79
C SER A 111 -13.21 1.98 -12.75
N LYS A 112 -12.48 0.99 -12.24
CA LYS A 112 -11.83 -0.08 -13.01
C LYS A 112 -11.73 -1.36 -12.19
N ARG A 113 -11.52 -2.48 -12.90
CA ARG A 113 -11.27 -3.77 -12.25
C ARG A 113 -9.91 -3.78 -11.53
N VAL A 114 -9.91 -4.17 -10.26
CA VAL A 114 -8.70 -4.50 -9.49
C VAL A 114 -8.65 -6.02 -9.27
N ALA A 115 -7.47 -6.62 -9.41
CA ALA A 115 -7.29 -8.06 -9.22
C ALA A 115 -7.23 -8.42 -7.72
N PHE A 116 -8.39 -8.36 -7.04
CA PHE A 116 -8.56 -8.57 -5.61
C PHE A 116 -7.85 -9.83 -5.10
N LYS A 117 -8.09 -10.99 -5.75
CA LYS A 117 -7.48 -12.26 -5.31
C LYS A 117 -5.95 -12.20 -5.32
N SER A 118 -5.35 -11.63 -6.36
CA SER A 118 -3.89 -11.50 -6.44
C SER A 118 -3.35 -10.59 -5.34
N ALA A 119 -4.03 -9.48 -5.04
CA ALA A 119 -3.64 -8.56 -3.98
C ALA A 119 -3.71 -9.23 -2.59
N VAL A 120 -4.78 -10.01 -2.33
CA VAL A 120 -4.94 -10.75 -1.07
C VAL A 120 -3.91 -11.87 -0.93
N ILE A 121 -3.66 -12.65 -1.99
CA ILE A 121 -2.64 -13.72 -1.96
C ILE A 121 -1.26 -13.13 -1.68
N GLU A 122 -0.91 -12.00 -2.30
CA GLU A 122 0.38 -11.35 -2.08
C GLU A 122 0.54 -10.83 -0.64
N ILE A 123 -0.47 -10.16 -0.07
CA ILE A 123 -0.36 -9.66 1.31
C ILE A 123 -0.28 -10.81 2.32
N LEU A 124 -0.95 -11.95 2.07
CA LEU A 124 -0.83 -13.16 2.88
C LEU A 124 0.56 -13.79 2.73
N TRP A 125 1.14 -13.81 1.52
CA TRP A 125 2.50 -14.26 1.29
C TRP A 125 3.51 -13.43 2.10
N ILE A 126 3.36 -12.10 2.12
CA ILE A 126 4.26 -11.21 2.86
C ILE A 126 4.11 -11.40 4.37
N TYR A 127 2.89 -11.35 4.90
CA TYR A 127 2.66 -11.21 6.34
C TYR A 127 2.22 -12.48 7.04
N GLN A 128 1.43 -13.35 6.42
CA GLN A 128 0.97 -14.59 7.04
C GLN A 128 2.00 -15.70 6.86
N GLN A 129 2.48 -15.87 5.62
CA GLN A 129 3.52 -16.87 5.32
C GLN A 129 4.91 -16.37 5.68
N ALA A 130 5.08 -15.08 5.88
CA ALA A 130 6.36 -14.44 6.11
C ALA A 130 7.43 -14.95 5.13
N SER A 131 7.08 -15.01 3.84
CA SER A 131 7.86 -15.65 2.78
C SER A 131 8.35 -14.62 1.75
N ASN A 132 9.49 -14.92 1.16
CA ASN A 132 10.06 -14.21 0.02
C ASN A 132 10.24 -15.15 -1.20
N ASP A 133 9.74 -16.39 -1.14
CA ASP A 133 9.81 -17.40 -2.22
C ASP A 133 8.71 -17.12 -3.26
N VAL A 134 9.11 -16.76 -4.48
CA VAL A 134 8.23 -16.38 -5.58
C VAL A 134 7.41 -17.58 -6.09
N ARG A 135 7.92 -18.81 -5.96
CA ARG A 135 7.23 -20.02 -6.39
C ARG A 135 5.90 -20.22 -5.66
N TRP A 136 5.84 -19.83 -4.38
CA TRP A 136 4.59 -19.87 -3.61
C TRP A 136 3.48 -19.03 -4.24
N LEU A 137 3.83 -17.87 -4.81
CA LEU A 137 2.90 -17.01 -5.56
C LEU A 137 2.53 -17.61 -6.92
N GLN A 138 3.53 -18.13 -7.64
CA GLN A 138 3.36 -18.75 -8.96
C GLN A 138 2.39 -19.95 -8.91
N GLU A 139 2.49 -20.81 -7.89
CA GLU A 139 1.58 -21.93 -7.63
C GLU A 139 0.12 -21.47 -7.46
N ARG A 140 -0.09 -20.22 -7.02
CA ARG A 140 -1.41 -19.60 -6.84
C ARG A 140 -1.84 -18.73 -8.02
N GLY A 141 -1.06 -18.76 -9.11
CA GLY A 141 -1.34 -17.99 -10.33
C GLY A 141 -0.99 -16.51 -10.25
N VAL A 142 -0.25 -16.08 -9.23
CA VAL A 142 0.21 -14.70 -9.04
C VAL A 142 1.64 -14.57 -9.57
N LYS A 143 1.85 -13.71 -10.58
CA LYS A 143 3.10 -13.59 -11.33
C LYS A 143 3.79 -12.23 -11.18
N ILE A 144 3.28 -11.37 -10.31
CA ILE A 144 3.70 -9.98 -10.18
C ILE A 144 5.14 -9.81 -9.69
N TRP A 145 5.77 -10.85 -9.14
CA TRP A 145 7.15 -10.85 -8.65
C TRP A 145 8.14 -11.63 -9.53
N ASN A 146 7.68 -12.18 -10.69
CA ASN A 146 8.55 -13.00 -11.53
C ASN A 146 9.80 -12.27 -12.02
N GLU A 147 9.70 -10.96 -12.29
CA GLU A 147 10.80 -10.14 -12.81
C GLU A 147 11.86 -9.82 -11.76
N TRP A 148 11.48 -9.89 -10.49
CA TRP A 148 12.39 -9.71 -9.35
C TRP A 148 12.89 -11.03 -8.75
N GLU A 149 12.59 -12.16 -9.39
CA GLU A 149 13.03 -13.46 -8.94
C GLU A 149 14.54 -13.64 -9.13
N ILE A 150 15.22 -13.94 -8.02
CA ILE A 150 16.64 -14.30 -8.04
C ILE A 150 16.77 -15.67 -8.70
N THR A 151 17.68 -15.80 -9.67
CA THR A 151 17.89 -17.04 -10.42
C THR A 151 18.30 -18.21 -9.51
N GLU A 152 18.19 -19.45 -10.03
CA GLU A 152 18.63 -20.68 -9.35
C GLU A 152 20.09 -20.61 -8.86
N LYS A 153 20.95 -19.85 -9.55
CA LYS A 153 22.36 -19.63 -9.16
C LYS A 153 22.56 -18.54 -8.10
N GLY A 154 21.47 -17.99 -7.55
CA GLY A 154 21.52 -16.90 -6.56
C GLY A 154 21.94 -15.55 -7.16
N VAL A 155 21.67 -15.32 -8.45
CA VAL A 155 22.06 -14.10 -9.18
C VAL A 155 20.83 -13.29 -9.55
N TYR A 156 20.87 -12.00 -9.27
CA TYR A 156 19.89 -11.01 -9.73
C TYR A 156 20.62 -9.83 -10.37
N GLN A 157 20.28 -9.50 -11.61
CA GLN A 157 20.88 -8.39 -12.38
C GLN A 157 22.42 -8.40 -12.33
N GLY A 158 23.05 -9.55 -12.58
CA GLY A 158 24.51 -9.72 -12.57
C GLY A 158 25.16 -9.76 -11.17
N ARG A 159 24.41 -9.54 -10.10
CA ARG A 159 24.89 -9.57 -8.70
C ARG A 159 24.63 -10.93 -8.09
N ASN A 160 25.63 -11.58 -7.50
CA ASN A 160 25.45 -12.81 -6.76
C ASN A 160 25.01 -12.49 -5.32
N ILE A 161 23.70 -12.57 -5.07
CA ILE A 161 23.07 -12.20 -3.81
C ILE A 161 23.55 -13.09 -2.67
N ASN A 162 23.70 -14.40 -2.89
CA ASN A 162 24.20 -15.33 -1.87
C ASN A 162 25.62 -14.97 -1.41
N LYS A 163 26.51 -14.59 -2.35
CA LYS A 163 27.89 -14.19 -2.00
C LYS A 163 27.92 -12.84 -1.30
N ILE A 164 27.09 -11.88 -1.71
CA ILE A 164 26.98 -10.56 -1.07
C ILE A 164 26.52 -10.76 0.37
N PHE A 165 25.44 -11.50 0.59
CA PHE A 165 24.90 -11.79 1.92
C PHE A 165 25.95 -12.43 2.83
N ALA A 166 26.61 -13.49 2.37
CA ALA A 166 27.63 -14.18 3.17
C ALA A 166 28.84 -13.28 3.51
N LYS A 167 29.17 -12.32 2.64
CA LYS A 167 30.27 -11.36 2.88
C LYS A 167 29.88 -10.26 3.87
N GLU A 168 28.68 -9.71 3.73
CA GLU A 168 28.22 -8.57 4.52
C GLU A 168 27.69 -9.01 5.90
N HIS A 169 27.18 -10.25 5.98
CA HIS A 169 26.59 -10.82 7.20
C HIS A 169 27.21 -12.16 7.60
N PRO A 170 28.54 -12.19 7.91
CA PRO A 170 29.26 -13.43 8.16
C PRO A 170 28.80 -14.18 9.43
N SER A 171 28.13 -13.47 10.35
CA SER A 171 27.56 -14.07 11.58
C SER A 171 26.18 -14.69 11.38
N GLU A 172 25.52 -14.39 10.27
CA GLU A 172 24.21 -14.96 9.95
C GLU A 172 24.35 -16.36 9.38
N PRO A 173 23.33 -17.23 9.58
CA PRO A 173 23.28 -18.52 8.92
C PRO A 173 23.37 -18.36 7.39
N LYS A 174 24.02 -19.32 6.72
CA LYS A 174 24.07 -19.31 5.25
C LYS A 174 22.65 -19.42 4.69
N GLU A 175 22.29 -18.48 3.81
CA GLU A 175 21.02 -18.47 3.11
C GLU A 175 21.20 -18.74 1.61
N ASN A 176 20.22 -19.41 1.01
CA ASN A 176 20.11 -19.55 -0.42
C ASN A 176 18.89 -18.77 -0.90
N PHE A 177 19.15 -17.69 -1.63
CA PHE A 177 18.10 -16.81 -2.16
C PHE A 177 17.58 -17.22 -3.55
N ALA A 178 17.93 -18.39 -4.06
CA ALA A 178 17.37 -18.90 -5.32
C ALA A 178 15.82 -18.90 -5.27
N HIS A 179 15.18 -18.44 -6.33
CA HIS A 179 13.72 -18.32 -6.46
C HIS A 179 13.03 -17.39 -5.45
N THR A 180 13.78 -16.49 -4.85
CA THR A 180 13.25 -15.49 -3.90
C THR A 180 13.45 -14.07 -4.40
N ILE A 181 12.90 -13.10 -3.66
CA ILE A 181 13.20 -11.68 -3.85
C ILE A 181 14.29 -11.16 -2.88
N GLY A 182 15.10 -12.05 -2.33
CA GLY A 182 16.15 -11.69 -1.37
C GLY A 182 15.60 -11.26 -0.02
N THR A 183 16.34 -10.39 0.66
CA THR A 183 16.04 -9.92 2.01
C THR A 183 15.00 -8.81 2.04
N ALA A 184 13.88 -8.98 1.33
CA ALA A 184 12.80 -8.02 1.24
C ALA A 184 11.47 -8.59 1.76
N TYR A 185 10.55 -7.71 2.13
CA TYR A 185 9.16 -8.02 2.51
C TYR A 185 9.03 -9.17 3.51
N GLY A 186 8.54 -10.34 3.08
CA GLY A 186 8.29 -11.48 3.95
C GLY A 186 9.52 -12.00 4.68
N TRP A 187 10.72 -11.86 4.07
CA TRP A 187 11.97 -12.19 4.76
C TRP A 187 12.18 -11.29 6.01
N ILE A 188 11.94 -9.98 5.87
CA ILE A 188 12.01 -9.03 7.00
C ILE A 188 10.92 -9.35 8.05
N VAL A 189 9.69 -9.65 7.60
CA VAL A 189 8.60 -10.05 8.50
C VAL A 189 8.99 -11.23 9.34
N LYS A 190 9.59 -12.27 8.73
CA LYS A 190 10.07 -13.47 9.40
C LYS A 190 11.25 -13.19 10.33
N LYS A 191 12.26 -12.46 9.84
CA LYS A 191 13.51 -12.16 10.58
C LYS A 191 13.23 -11.49 11.92
N TYR A 192 12.25 -10.57 11.95
CA TYR A 192 11.93 -9.79 13.14
C TYR A 192 10.60 -10.19 13.81
N ASP A 193 9.97 -11.26 13.36
CA ASP A 193 8.63 -11.69 13.82
C ASP A 193 7.63 -10.53 13.94
N LEU A 194 7.55 -9.70 12.89
CA LEU A 194 6.83 -8.44 12.95
C LEU A 194 5.33 -8.62 13.26
N VAL A 195 4.71 -9.65 12.69
CA VAL A 195 3.27 -9.90 12.87
C VAL A 195 2.98 -10.53 14.22
N GLY A 196 3.78 -11.50 14.66
CA GLY A 196 3.63 -12.12 15.97
C GLY A 196 3.74 -11.10 17.09
N ASN A 197 4.78 -10.29 17.06
CA ASN A 197 5.00 -9.20 18.02
C ASN A 197 3.87 -8.14 18.00
N LEU A 198 3.34 -7.80 16.82
CA LEU A 198 2.21 -6.88 16.70
C LEU A 198 0.95 -7.47 17.35
N ILE A 199 0.56 -8.69 16.98
CA ILE A 199 -0.66 -9.33 17.49
C ILE A 199 -0.57 -9.56 19.01
N GLU A 200 0.59 -10.00 19.51
CA GLU A 200 0.82 -10.15 20.94
C GLU A 200 0.68 -8.82 21.67
N THR A 201 1.30 -7.76 21.15
CA THR A 201 1.21 -6.42 21.75
C THR A 201 -0.22 -5.90 21.74
N LEU A 202 -0.96 -6.06 20.65
CA LEU A 202 -2.36 -5.66 20.56
C LEU A 202 -3.25 -6.37 21.58
N LYS A 203 -2.95 -7.63 21.93
CA LYS A 203 -3.70 -8.42 22.91
C LYS A 203 -3.28 -8.12 24.36
N SER A 204 -1.98 -8.00 24.62
CA SER A 204 -1.45 -7.87 25.98
C SER A 204 -1.35 -6.41 26.46
N ASN A 205 -1.09 -5.46 25.53
CA ASN A 205 -0.92 -4.04 25.83
C ASN A 205 -1.51 -3.16 24.72
N PRO A 206 -2.85 -3.13 24.55
CA PRO A 206 -3.52 -2.43 23.45
C PRO A 206 -3.28 -0.92 23.41
N GLY A 207 -2.91 -0.31 24.53
CA GLY A 207 -2.55 1.12 24.64
C GLY A 207 -1.10 1.44 24.21
N ASN A 208 -0.33 0.46 23.76
CA ASN A 208 1.04 0.67 23.31
C ASN A 208 1.07 1.57 22.07
N ARG A 209 1.99 2.54 22.06
CA ARG A 209 2.19 3.51 20.96
C ARG A 209 3.39 3.17 20.06
N ARG A 210 3.98 1.98 20.22
CA ARG A 210 5.17 1.50 19.48
C ARG A 210 4.84 0.32 18.57
N MET A 211 3.59 0.17 18.17
CA MET A 211 3.12 -0.88 17.27
C MET A 211 3.45 -0.49 15.83
N ILE A 212 4.67 -0.79 15.42
CA ILE A 212 5.24 -0.42 14.12
C ILE A 212 5.82 -1.68 13.47
N MET A 213 5.46 -1.93 12.22
CA MET A 213 6.14 -2.89 11.36
C MET A 213 6.92 -2.13 10.30
N SER A 214 8.26 -2.17 10.38
CA SER A 214 9.16 -1.58 9.38
C SER A 214 9.75 -2.66 8.50
N LEU A 215 9.46 -2.59 7.20
CA LEU A 215 10.07 -3.46 6.18
C LEU A 215 11.38 -2.85 5.65
N TRP A 216 11.70 -1.61 6.01
CA TRP A 216 12.92 -0.94 5.62
C TRP A 216 13.98 -1.12 6.70
N GLN A 217 14.95 -1.97 6.41
CA GLN A 217 16.08 -2.26 7.28
C GLN A 217 17.36 -2.05 6.47
N ASN A 218 18.11 -1.00 6.80
CA ASN A 218 19.26 -0.56 6.01
C ASN A 218 20.32 -1.65 5.82
N GLU A 219 20.49 -2.50 6.80
CA GLU A 219 21.47 -3.58 6.79
C GLU A 219 21.17 -4.66 5.74
N TRP A 220 19.90 -4.83 5.31
CA TRP A 220 19.48 -5.87 4.38
C TRP A 220 19.23 -5.39 2.96
N LEU A 221 19.31 -4.07 2.69
CA LEU A 221 18.94 -3.52 1.38
C LEU A 221 19.83 -3.99 0.24
N SER A 222 21.11 -4.26 0.52
CA SER A 222 22.09 -4.71 -0.48
C SER A 222 21.75 -6.06 -1.10
N THR A 223 21.00 -6.90 -0.39
CA THR A 223 20.60 -8.25 -0.80
C THR A 223 19.10 -8.37 -1.13
N ALA A 224 18.36 -7.29 -1.08
CA ALA A 224 17.00 -7.21 -1.61
C ALA A 224 17.01 -7.08 -3.14
N ALA A 225 16.16 -7.83 -3.84
CA ALA A 225 15.96 -7.66 -5.28
C ALA A 225 15.28 -6.31 -5.56
N LEU A 226 14.32 -5.92 -4.72
CA LEU A 226 13.66 -4.62 -4.75
C LEU A 226 13.44 -4.12 -3.31
N PRO A 227 14.00 -2.96 -2.93
CA PRO A 227 13.67 -2.31 -1.66
C PRO A 227 12.17 -2.00 -1.55
N SER A 228 11.57 -2.28 -0.39
CA SER A 228 10.15 -2.16 -0.15
C SER A 228 9.60 -0.78 -0.50
N CYS A 229 8.59 -0.69 -1.37
CA CYS A 229 7.89 0.56 -1.68
C CYS A 229 7.03 0.99 -0.49
N VAL A 230 6.11 0.13 -0.05
CA VAL A 230 5.49 0.28 1.25
C VAL A 230 6.48 -0.24 2.29
N TRP A 231 7.05 0.67 3.07
CA TRP A 231 8.15 0.34 3.97
C TRP A 231 7.78 0.38 5.45
N ASN A 232 6.63 0.97 5.82
CA ASN A 232 6.22 1.14 7.20
C ASN A 232 4.71 1.02 7.34
N SER A 233 4.26 0.35 8.41
CA SER A 233 2.89 0.38 8.89
C SER A 233 2.86 0.62 10.40
N GLN A 234 1.97 1.52 10.85
CA GLN A 234 1.80 1.89 12.25
C GLN A 234 0.37 1.58 12.67
N TRP A 235 0.23 0.99 13.85
CA TRP A 235 -1.02 0.44 14.34
C TRP A 235 -1.39 1.04 15.69
N ASN A 236 -2.67 1.23 15.92
CA ASN A 236 -3.19 1.56 17.24
C ASN A 236 -4.61 1.00 17.40
N LEU A 237 -4.97 0.71 18.65
CA LEU A 237 -6.32 0.25 19.02
C LEU A 237 -6.96 1.34 19.87
N ILE A 238 -8.02 1.97 19.34
CA ILE A 238 -8.77 3.05 20.01
C ILE A 238 -10.26 2.71 19.95
N ASP A 239 -10.92 2.72 21.09
CA ASP A 239 -12.36 2.44 21.22
C ASP A 239 -12.79 1.13 20.53
N GLY A 240 -11.96 0.07 20.67
CA GLY A 240 -12.23 -1.23 20.07
C GLY A 240 -12.04 -1.28 18.53
N ARG A 241 -11.46 -0.23 17.94
CA ARG A 241 -11.16 -0.11 16.51
C ARG A 241 -9.67 -0.17 16.27
N LEU A 242 -9.26 -1.09 15.40
CA LEU A 242 -7.88 -1.19 14.94
C LEU A 242 -7.67 -0.21 13.80
N ASN A 243 -6.83 0.79 14.03
CA ASN A 243 -6.48 1.79 13.03
C ASN A 243 -5.10 1.52 12.45
N LEU A 244 -4.92 1.87 11.19
CA LEU A 244 -3.73 1.60 10.42
C LEU A 244 -3.26 2.86 9.67
N LEU A 245 -1.98 3.20 9.82
CA LEU A 245 -1.30 4.16 8.97
C LEU A 245 -0.20 3.44 8.21
N VAL A 246 -0.19 3.59 6.88
CA VAL A 246 0.78 2.99 5.97
C VAL A 246 1.57 4.08 5.27
N THR A 247 2.89 3.89 5.15
CA THR A 247 3.78 4.82 4.46
C THR A 247 4.47 4.13 3.29
N SER A 248 4.34 4.71 2.10
CA SER A 248 5.06 4.31 0.89
C SER A 248 6.09 5.38 0.49
N ARG A 249 7.28 4.94 0.06
CA ARG A 249 8.31 5.84 -0.46
C ARG A 249 8.05 6.27 -1.91
N SER A 250 7.36 5.40 -2.67
CA SER A 250 7.13 5.57 -4.09
C SER A 250 5.93 4.73 -4.51
N THR A 251 5.02 5.30 -5.30
CA THR A 251 3.76 4.67 -5.65
C THR A 251 3.41 4.93 -7.12
N ASP A 252 3.42 3.88 -7.93
CA ASP A 252 2.76 3.82 -9.23
C ASP A 252 1.25 3.94 -8.98
N VAL A 253 0.68 5.12 -9.26
CA VAL A 253 -0.73 5.41 -8.96
C VAL A 253 -1.67 4.56 -9.81
N PRO A 254 -1.43 4.35 -11.13
CA PRO A 254 -2.28 3.50 -11.95
C PRO A 254 -2.36 2.05 -11.53
N LEU A 255 -1.26 1.41 -11.18
CA LEU A 255 -1.19 -0.03 -10.94
C LEU A 255 -0.92 -0.38 -9.47
N GLY A 256 0.08 0.23 -8.86
CA GLY A 256 0.52 -0.10 -7.51
C GLY A 256 -0.43 0.39 -6.42
N LEU A 257 -0.93 1.63 -6.50
CA LEU A 257 -1.78 2.21 -5.47
C LEU A 257 -3.06 1.40 -5.20
N PRO A 258 -3.85 0.99 -6.23
CA PRO A 258 -5.06 0.19 -5.99
C PRO A 258 -4.76 -1.16 -5.33
N PHE A 259 -3.64 -1.78 -5.66
CA PHE A 259 -3.17 -3.01 -5.02
C PHE A 259 -2.82 -2.78 -3.55
N ASN A 260 -1.98 -1.79 -3.27
CA ASN A 260 -1.54 -1.51 -1.90
C ASN A 260 -2.70 -1.16 -0.97
N ILE A 261 -3.69 -0.38 -1.45
CA ILE A 261 -4.88 -0.06 -0.65
C ILE A 261 -5.68 -1.33 -0.31
N VAL A 262 -5.96 -2.18 -1.29
CA VAL A 262 -6.66 -3.46 -1.08
C VAL A 262 -5.89 -4.37 -0.13
N GLN A 263 -4.59 -4.48 -0.30
CA GLN A 263 -3.70 -5.30 0.52
C GLN A 263 -3.73 -4.91 1.98
N TYR A 264 -3.45 -3.65 2.27
CA TYR A 264 -3.34 -3.18 3.65
C TYR A 264 -4.70 -3.03 4.34
N ALA A 265 -5.77 -2.70 3.59
CA ALA A 265 -7.12 -2.79 4.10
C ALA A 265 -7.45 -4.24 4.52
N THR A 266 -7.19 -5.22 3.64
CA THR A 266 -7.40 -6.64 3.96
C THR A 266 -6.60 -7.07 5.20
N LEU A 267 -5.32 -6.71 5.28
CA LEU A 267 -4.48 -7.01 6.44
C LEU A 267 -5.07 -6.44 7.74
N CYS A 268 -5.60 -5.20 7.69
CA CYS A 268 -6.26 -4.58 8.84
C CYS A 268 -7.50 -5.37 9.29
N TYR A 269 -8.36 -5.79 8.36
CA TYR A 269 -9.53 -6.63 8.68
C TYR A 269 -9.15 -7.97 9.30
N LEU A 270 -8.14 -8.65 8.75
CA LEU A 270 -7.67 -9.96 9.25
C LEU A 270 -7.12 -9.87 10.67
N ILE A 271 -6.25 -8.88 10.93
CA ILE A 271 -5.68 -8.66 12.26
C ILE A 271 -6.77 -8.21 13.24
N ALA A 272 -7.65 -7.28 12.85
CA ALA A 272 -8.75 -6.83 13.70
C ALA A 272 -9.63 -8.01 14.15
N GLN A 273 -10.05 -8.89 13.22
CA GLN A 273 -10.83 -10.09 13.57
C GLN A 273 -10.06 -11.03 14.51
N SER A 274 -8.75 -11.15 14.33
CA SER A 274 -7.91 -12.06 15.13
C SER A 274 -7.69 -11.60 16.58
N ILE A 275 -7.89 -10.30 16.83
CA ILE A 275 -7.81 -9.74 18.19
C ILE A 275 -9.20 -9.40 18.77
N GLY A 276 -10.29 -9.69 18.05
CA GLY A 276 -11.64 -9.38 18.48
C GLY A 276 -12.01 -7.89 18.38
N ALA A 277 -11.28 -7.10 17.59
CA ALA A 277 -11.56 -5.69 17.33
C ALA A 277 -12.33 -5.50 16.02
N LYS A 278 -12.82 -4.28 15.79
CA LYS A 278 -13.35 -3.85 14.49
C LYS A 278 -12.23 -3.17 13.67
N PRO A 279 -12.25 -3.27 12.33
CA PRO A 279 -11.39 -2.43 11.50
C PRO A 279 -11.82 -0.97 11.66
N GLY A 280 -10.85 -0.04 11.71
CA GLY A 280 -11.10 1.38 11.95
C GLY A 280 -10.64 2.27 10.81
N GLN A 281 -9.91 3.32 11.13
CA GLN A 281 -9.36 4.25 10.14
C GLN A 281 -8.13 3.63 9.46
N PHE A 282 -8.07 3.75 8.14
CA PHE A 282 -6.91 3.42 7.34
C PHE A 282 -6.41 4.67 6.64
N THR A 283 -5.16 5.05 6.90
CA THR A 283 -4.49 6.17 6.22
C THR A 283 -3.32 5.64 5.42
N PHE A 284 -3.26 6.00 4.14
CA PHE A 284 -2.13 5.69 3.26
C PHE A 284 -1.43 6.99 2.88
N ILE A 285 -0.11 7.05 3.14
CA ILE A 285 0.74 8.19 2.81
C ILE A 285 1.77 7.73 1.78
N THR A 286 1.90 8.46 0.68
CA THR A 286 2.99 8.25 -0.27
C THR A 286 3.84 9.50 -0.41
N ASN A 287 5.16 9.31 -0.40
CA ASN A 287 6.12 10.40 -0.59
C ASN A 287 6.20 10.84 -2.06
N ASP A 288 6.14 9.88 -2.99
CA ASP A 288 6.21 10.11 -4.44
C ASP A 288 5.03 9.35 -5.09
N ALA A 289 4.01 10.09 -5.50
CA ALA A 289 2.89 9.56 -6.28
C ALA A 289 3.11 9.89 -7.75
N HIS A 290 3.19 8.86 -8.61
CA HIS A 290 3.50 9.08 -10.02
C HIS A 290 2.63 8.28 -10.98
N ILE A 291 2.55 8.80 -12.20
CA ILE A 291 1.98 8.16 -13.39
C ILE A 291 3.09 8.10 -14.43
N TYR A 292 3.37 6.94 -14.99
CA TYR A 292 4.28 6.80 -16.12
C TYR A 292 3.66 7.38 -17.40
N GLU A 293 4.47 7.99 -18.28
CA GLU A 293 3.94 8.61 -19.52
C GLU A 293 3.16 7.62 -20.39
N ASN A 294 3.58 6.36 -20.44
CA ASN A 294 2.90 5.30 -21.18
C ASN A 294 1.58 4.82 -20.56
N GLN A 295 1.24 5.28 -19.35
CA GLN A 295 -0.03 4.98 -18.64
C GLN A 295 -1.03 6.14 -18.75
N VAL A 296 -0.63 7.32 -19.25
CA VAL A 296 -1.44 8.54 -19.25
C VAL A 296 -2.76 8.35 -19.98
N ASP A 297 -2.75 7.70 -21.14
CA ASP A 297 -3.97 7.49 -21.94
C ASP A 297 -4.95 6.56 -21.20
N GLY A 298 -4.44 5.51 -20.54
CA GLY A 298 -5.27 4.65 -19.69
C GLY A 298 -5.90 5.38 -18.52
N ILE A 299 -5.18 6.32 -17.90
CA ILE A 299 -5.75 7.15 -16.82
C ILE A 299 -6.81 8.12 -17.36
N ARG A 300 -6.61 8.74 -18.51
CA ARG A 300 -7.62 9.59 -19.15
C ARG A 300 -8.89 8.80 -19.46
N GLU A 301 -8.76 7.60 -20.03
CA GLU A 301 -9.88 6.68 -20.26
C GLU A 301 -10.63 6.37 -18.95
N GLN A 302 -9.89 6.11 -17.86
CA GLN A 302 -10.50 5.83 -16.55
C GLN A 302 -11.28 7.03 -16.02
N ILE A 303 -10.73 8.24 -16.12
CA ILE A 303 -11.37 9.48 -15.69
C ILE A 303 -12.67 9.71 -16.48
N GLU A 304 -12.62 9.56 -17.80
CA GLU A 304 -13.80 9.72 -18.67
C GLU A 304 -14.91 8.71 -18.35
N LYS A 305 -14.57 7.45 -18.15
CA LYS A 305 -15.53 6.41 -17.73
C LYS A 305 -16.14 6.70 -16.37
N TYR A 306 -15.32 7.14 -15.42
CA TYR A 306 -15.77 7.53 -14.09
C TYR A 306 -16.74 8.72 -14.17
N ASP A 307 -16.38 9.80 -14.87
CA ASP A 307 -17.21 11.00 -15.01
C ASP A 307 -18.55 10.69 -15.67
N LYS A 308 -18.55 9.88 -16.71
CA LYS A 308 -19.77 9.41 -17.36
C LYS A 308 -20.63 8.62 -16.38
N ALA A 309 -20.06 7.64 -15.68
CA ALA A 309 -20.80 6.80 -14.74
C ALA A 309 -21.36 7.61 -13.57
N MET A 310 -20.62 8.60 -13.08
CA MET A 310 -21.10 9.54 -12.05
C MET A 310 -22.29 10.39 -12.55
N LYS A 311 -22.19 10.93 -13.77
CA LYS A 311 -23.27 11.70 -14.40
C LYS A 311 -24.52 10.88 -14.61
N ASP A 312 -24.37 9.64 -15.06
CA ASP A 312 -25.45 8.72 -15.38
C ASP A 312 -26.00 8.00 -14.13
N GLY A 313 -25.35 8.14 -12.97
CA GLY A 313 -25.69 7.46 -11.72
C GLY A 313 -25.49 5.93 -11.81
N THR A 314 -24.52 5.48 -12.60
CA THR A 314 -24.23 4.06 -12.87
C THR A 314 -22.90 3.57 -12.27
N LEU A 315 -22.16 4.44 -11.54
CA LEU A 315 -20.96 4.01 -10.85
C LEU A 315 -21.34 2.97 -9.79
N PRO A 316 -20.74 1.75 -9.82
CA PRO A 316 -21.05 0.72 -8.84
C PRO A 316 -20.68 1.16 -7.43
N PRO A 317 -21.47 0.77 -6.41
CA PRO A 317 -21.15 1.09 -5.02
C PRO A 317 -19.92 0.32 -4.53
N ALA A 318 -19.31 0.81 -3.45
CA ALA A 318 -18.22 0.11 -2.79
C ALA A 318 -18.68 -1.27 -2.29
N PRO A 319 -17.91 -2.34 -2.53
CA PRO A 319 -18.24 -3.68 -2.06
C PRO A 319 -17.97 -3.83 -0.56
N LYS A 320 -18.31 -5.00 -0.02
CA LYS A 320 -17.97 -5.38 1.34
C LYS A 320 -16.95 -6.52 1.35
N LEU A 321 -16.04 -6.49 2.31
CA LEU A 321 -15.17 -7.63 2.58
C LEU A 321 -15.86 -8.53 3.61
N TRP A 322 -16.09 -9.79 3.22
CA TRP A 322 -16.53 -10.84 4.11
C TRP A 322 -15.34 -11.69 4.55
N LEU A 323 -15.22 -11.91 5.86
CA LEU A 323 -14.28 -12.85 6.45
C LEU A 323 -15.05 -13.96 7.14
N ASN A 324 -14.55 -15.18 7.06
CA ASN A 324 -15.14 -16.32 7.77
C ASN A 324 -15.13 -16.04 9.29
N PRO A 325 -16.29 -15.86 9.94
CA PRO A 325 -16.36 -15.46 11.34
C PRO A 325 -15.86 -16.52 12.31
N LYS A 326 -15.68 -17.77 11.84
CA LYS A 326 -15.15 -18.88 12.65
C LYS A 326 -13.63 -18.79 12.83
N ILE A 327 -12.91 -18.09 11.94
CA ILE A 327 -11.46 -17.95 12.02
C ILE A 327 -11.13 -16.78 12.97
N LYS A 328 -10.41 -17.08 14.06
CA LYS A 328 -9.98 -16.13 15.09
C LYS A 328 -8.46 -16.04 15.24
N ASP A 329 -7.74 -16.66 14.33
CA ASP A 329 -6.29 -16.69 14.30
C ASP A 329 -5.83 -16.25 12.92
N PHE A 330 -5.00 -15.20 12.87
CA PHE A 330 -4.47 -14.65 11.64
C PHE A 330 -3.79 -15.70 10.76
N TYR A 331 -3.10 -16.64 11.37
CA TYR A 331 -2.35 -17.67 10.65
C TYR A 331 -3.20 -18.82 10.11
N LYS A 332 -4.52 -18.85 10.44
CA LYS A 332 -5.47 -19.90 10.00
C LYS A 332 -6.39 -19.48 8.87
N PHE A 333 -6.35 -18.22 8.43
CA PHE A 333 -7.09 -17.83 7.23
C PHE A 333 -6.55 -18.58 6.00
N ASP A 334 -7.46 -19.05 5.14
CA ASP A 334 -7.10 -19.76 3.91
C ASP A 334 -6.27 -18.87 2.99
N SER A 335 -5.04 -19.31 2.72
CA SER A 335 -4.09 -18.65 1.82
C SER A 335 -3.90 -19.42 0.50
N SER A 336 -4.80 -20.36 0.19
CA SER A 336 -4.85 -21.01 -1.13
C SER A 336 -5.35 -20.01 -2.18
N LYS A 337 -5.27 -20.40 -3.45
CA LYS A 337 -5.81 -19.57 -4.54
C LYS A 337 -7.32 -19.40 -4.49
N GLU A 338 -8.05 -20.24 -3.75
CA GLU A 338 -9.49 -20.15 -3.56
C GLU A 338 -9.91 -19.08 -2.58
N LEU A 339 -9.07 -18.76 -1.58
CA LEU A 339 -9.34 -17.78 -0.52
C LEU A 339 -10.70 -18.01 0.15
N LYS A 340 -10.95 -19.25 0.60
CA LYS A 340 -12.28 -19.68 1.09
C LYS A 340 -12.81 -18.82 2.25
N ASP A 341 -11.93 -18.26 3.05
CA ASP A 341 -12.23 -17.48 4.24
C ASP A 341 -12.26 -15.97 4.01
N ILE A 342 -11.93 -15.51 2.77
CA ILE A 342 -11.80 -14.10 2.43
C ILE A 342 -12.53 -13.85 1.10
N LYS A 343 -13.64 -13.12 1.13
CA LYS A 343 -14.46 -12.88 -0.06
C LYS A 343 -14.81 -11.41 -0.22
N LEU A 344 -14.83 -10.95 -1.44
CA LEU A 344 -15.37 -9.65 -1.78
C LEU A 344 -16.80 -9.82 -2.26
N GLU A 345 -17.75 -9.24 -1.51
CA GLU A 345 -19.19 -9.37 -1.79
C GLU A 345 -19.66 -8.18 -2.62
N ASN A 346 -20.46 -8.46 -3.66
CA ASN A 346 -21.09 -7.46 -4.52
C ASN A 346 -20.09 -6.53 -5.23
N TYR A 347 -18.95 -7.07 -5.66
CA TYR A 347 -17.97 -6.29 -6.39
C TYR A 347 -18.32 -6.18 -7.87
N GLU A 348 -18.82 -5.02 -8.25
CA GLU A 348 -19.04 -4.61 -9.63
C GLU A 348 -18.05 -3.50 -9.99
N ASN A 349 -17.70 -3.35 -11.27
CA ASN A 349 -16.76 -2.35 -11.74
C ASN A 349 -16.97 -2.00 -13.22
N LEU A 350 -16.41 -0.88 -13.67
CA LEU A 350 -16.54 -0.39 -15.05
C LEU A 350 -15.63 -1.11 -16.06
N GLY A 351 -15.10 -2.27 -15.68
CA GLY A 351 -14.28 -3.12 -16.55
C GLY A 351 -12.78 -2.91 -16.40
N THR A 352 -12.03 -3.63 -17.23
CA THR A 352 -10.55 -3.59 -17.22
C THR A 352 -10.05 -2.47 -18.12
N ILE A 353 -9.10 -1.69 -17.62
CA ILE A 353 -8.32 -0.74 -18.39
C ILE A 353 -6.89 -1.29 -18.44
N LYS A 354 -6.39 -1.55 -19.65
CA LYS A 354 -5.04 -2.05 -19.85
C LYS A 354 -4.04 -0.90 -19.69
N MET A 355 -3.07 -1.09 -18.85
CA MET A 355 -1.96 -0.16 -18.66
C MET A 355 -0.66 -0.96 -18.64
N PRO A 356 0.42 -0.49 -19.30
CA PRO A 356 1.69 -1.17 -19.27
C PRO A 356 2.31 -1.11 -17.86
N VAL A 357 2.97 -2.18 -17.48
CA VAL A 357 3.90 -2.17 -16.35
C VAL A 357 5.19 -1.52 -16.88
N THR A 358 5.75 -0.59 -16.12
CA THR A 358 7.02 0.07 -16.44
C THR A 358 8.02 -0.27 -15.35
N GLU A 359 9.19 -0.75 -15.77
CA GLU A 359 10.31 -1.15 -14.93
C GLU A 359 11.36 -0.03 -14.80
#